data_718976a8bee16ee91761212dac0c51a2
#
_entry.id   718976a8bee16ee91761212dac0c51a2
#
_cell.length_a   1.000
_cell.length_b   1.000
_cell.length_c   1.000
_cell.angle_alpha   90.00
_cell.angle_beta   90.00
_cell.angle_gamma   90.00
#
_symmetry.space_group_name_H-M   'P 1'
#
loop_
_entity.id
_entity.type
_entity.pdbx_description
1 polymer ?
#
loop_
_entity_poly.entity_id
_entity_poly.type
_entity_poly.pdbx_seq_one_letter_code
_entity_poly.pdbx_strand_id
1 'polypeptide(L)'
;LHCSSAASDVYKRQAQINVPRDYWTQVIDIELPPIVRFERQGGGKDAIERASSLLSKAKFPVILSGAGVVIGGAIEECKKLAEKLDAPVCNGYQHNDSFPGSHPLAVGPLGYNGSKAAMELISKADVVLALGTRLNPFSTLPGYGIDYWPKNATIIQVDMNPDRIGLTKKVTVGICGDAKQVAQQILDKLSSDAGNSGRDERKNLIHKTKSAWLQTLAGLDHEEDDPGT
;
A
#
# COMPACT_ATOMS: atom_id res chain seq x y z
N LEU A 1 17.48 21.41 -31.54
CA LEU A 1 16.37 21.07 -30.59
C LEU A 1 16.86 21.19 -29.16
N HIS A 2 16.45 22.26 -28.47
CA HIS A 2 16.66 22.32 -27.04
C HIS A 2 15.48 21.60 -26.35
N CYS A 3 15.68 20.33 -25.99
CA CYS A 3 14.83 19.67 -25.03
C CYS A 3 15.29 20.04 -23.62
N SER A 4 14.54 20.89 -22.93
CA SER A 4 14.76 21.10 -21.49
C SER A 4 13.92 20.08 -20.71
N SER A 5 14.39 18.84 -20.62
CA SER A 5 13.69 17.77 -19.89
C SER A 5 14.20 17.56 -18.48
N ALA A 6 15.35 18.17 -18.11
CA ALA A 6 16.07 17.78 -16.92
C ALA A 6 15.50 18.29 -15.58
N ALA A 7 14.65 19.31 -15.58
CA ALA A 7 14.22 19.93 -14.31
C ALA A 7 12.91 19.38 -13.72
N SER A 8 12.11 18.65 -14.50
CA SER A 8 10.82 18.14 -14.04
C SER A 8 10.87 16.73 -13.46
N ASP A 9 11.93 15.99 -13.73
CA ASP A 9 12.05 14.57 -13.42
C ASP A 9 12.27 14.30 -11.92
N VAL A 10 12.91 15.23 -11.23
CA VAL A 10 13.26 15.08 -9.82
C VAL A 10 12.04 15.26 -8.90
N TYR A 11 11.03 16.05 -9.30
CA TYR A 11 9.99 16.48 -8.37
C TYR A 11 8.61 15.84 -8.56
N LYS A 12 8.21 15.50 -9.81
CA LYS A 12 6.83 15.05 -10.08
C LYS A 12 6.71 13.84 -11.02
N ARG A 13 7.81 13.21 -11.42
CA ARG A 13 7.82 12.11 -12.41
C ARG A 13 7.15 12.47 -13.76
N GLN A 14 7.14 13.75 -14.09
CA GLN A 14 6.59 14.27 -15.32
C GLN A 14 7.70 14.94 -16.11
N ALA A 15 7.85 14.58 -17.37
CA ALA A 15 8.71 15.27 -18.32
C ALA A 15 7.82 16.09 -19.28
N GLN A 16 8.21 17.34 -19.53
CA GLN A 16 7.56 18.19 -20.53
C GLN A 16 8.44 18.25 -21.78
N ILE A 17 7.88 17.89 -22.93
CA ILE A 17 8.54 18.01 -24.21
C ILE A 17 7.80 19.09 -25.01
N ASN A 18 8.49 20.16 -25.35
CA ASN A 18 7.96 21.20 -26.21
C ASN A 18 8.37 20.89 -27.65
N VAL A 19 7.38 20.56 -28.49
CA VAL A 19 7.59 20.26 -29.92
C VAL A 19 7.00 21.43 -30.72
N PRO A 20 7.80 22.19 -31.51
CA PRO A 20 7.29 23.19 -32.40
C PRO A 20 6.27 22.59 -33.37
N ARG A 21 5.24 23.38 -33.71
CA ARG A 21 4.10 22.88 -34.50
C ARG A 21 4.47 22.36 -35.91
N ASP A 22 5.47 22.96 -36.51
CA ASP A 22 5.99 22.59 -37.84
C ASP A 22 6.65 21.21 -37.87
N TYR A 23 7.15 20.72 -36.72
CA TYR A 23 7.71 19.34 -36.61
C TYR A 23 6.62 18.27 -36.55
N TRP A 24 5.38 18.58 -36.24
CA TRP A 24 4.31 17.58 -36.14
C TRP A 24 3.94 16.93 -37.49
N THR A 25 4.22 17.61 -38.57
CA THR A 25 3.92 17.13 -39.94
C THR A 25 5.16 16.62 -40.67
N GLN A 26 6.32 16.68 -40.05
CA GLN A 26 7.57 16.21 -40.67
C GLN A 26 7.74 14.72 -40.44
N VAL A 27 8.16 14.03 -41.45
CA VAL A 27 8.61 12.63 -41.40
C VAL A 27 10.13 12.64 -41.29
N ILE A 28 10.64 12.00 -40.27
CA ILE A 28 12.09 11.86 -40.04
C ILE A 28 12.44 10.39 -40.00
N ASP A 29 13.60 10.05 -40.49
CA ASP A 29 14.19 8.73 -40.34
C ASP A 29 15.20 8.77 -39.21
N ILE A 30 14.90 8.04 -38.13
CA ILE A 30 15.72 8.06 -36.91
C ILE A 30 15.86 6.64 -36.36
N GLU A 31 17.05 6.27 -35.99
CA GLU A 31 17.30 5.07 -35.21
C GLU A 31 17.05 5.36 -33.71
N LEU A 32 16.06 4.69 -33.16
CA LEU A 32 15.76 4.83 -31.73
C LEU A 32 16.78 4.03 -30.89
N PRO A 33 17.35 4.63 -29.83
CA PRO A 33 18.24 3.89 -28.95
C PRO A 33 17.47 2.75 -28.26
N PRO A 34 18.15 1.64 -27.96
CA PRO A 34 17.51 0.53 -27.25
C PRO A 34 17.02 0.98 -25.87
N ILE A 35 15.84 0.47 -25.49
CA ILE A 35 15.29 0.74 -24.15
C ILE A 35 16.15 0.03 -23.11
N VAL A 36 16.80 0.80 -22.25
CA VAL A 36 17.54 0.29 -21.09
C VAL A 36 16.54 -0.02 -19.98
N ARG A 37 16.46 -1.28 -19.59
CA ARG A 37 15.65 -1.72 -18.43
C ARG A 37 16.56 -1.86 -17.22
N PHE A 38 16.21 -1.18 -16.14
CA PHE A 38 16.89 -1.34 -14.86
C PHE A 38 16.27 -2.50 -14.08
N GLU A 39 17.11 -3.31 -13.46
CA GLU A 39 16.64 -4.30 -12.50
C GLU A 39 16.06 -3.63 -11.26
N ARG A 40 14.91 -4.14 -10.82
CA ARG A 40 14.29 -3.66 -9.58
C ARG A 40 15.01 -4.24 -8.38
N GLN A 41 15.34 -3.41 -7.41
CA GLN A 41 16.06 -3.84 -6.23
C GLN A 41 15.11 -4.36 -5.15
N GLY A 42 15.50 -5.43 -4.48
CA GLY A 42 14.70 -6.10 -3.45
C GLY A 42 14.92 -5.58 -2.02
N GLY A 43 15.62 -4.45 -1.85
CA GLY A 43 15.96 -3.92 -0.53
C GLY A 43 17.20 -4.56 0.10
N GLY A 44 17.61 -4.05 1.26
CA GLY A 44 18.76 -4.55 2.00
C GLY A 44 18.44 -5.83 2.80
N LYS A 45 19.36 -6.79 2.81
CA LYS A 45 19.21 -8.10 3.48
C LYS A 45 18.84 -7.96 4.95
N ASP A 46 19.53 -7.10 5.70
CA ASP A 46 19.29 -6.92 7.14
C ASP A 46 17.91 -6.32 7.43
N ALA A 47 17.46 -5.39 6.59
CA ALA A 47 16.13 -4.79 6.73
C ALA A 47 15.03 -5.81 6.44
N ILE A 48 15.21 -6.68 5.44
CA ILE A 48 14.29 -7.78 5.13
C ILE A 48 14.24 -8.78 6.29
N GLU A 49 15.37 -9.17 6.87
CA GLU A 49 15.45 -10.09 8.01
C GLU A 49 14.72 -9.52 9.24
N ARG A 50 14.96 -8.25 9.54
CA ARG A 50 14.27 -7.55 10.63
C ARG A 50 12.77 -7.49 10.40
N ALA A 51 12.33 -7.14 9.19
CA ALA A 51 10.92 -7.07 8.83
C ALA A 51 10.24 -8.44 8.96
N SER A 52 10.85 -9.50 8.43
CA SER A 52 10.33 -10.87 8.50
C SER A 52 10.25 -11.37 9.95
N SER A 53 11.25 -11.07 10.78
CA SER A 53 11.24 -11.41 12.21
C SER A 53 10.12 -10.71 12.98
N LEU A 54 9.89 -9.42 12.71
CA LEU A 54 8.83 -8.64 13.33
C LEU A 54 7.45 -9.15 12.93
N LEU A 55 7.23 -9.40 11.64
CA LEU A 55 5.99 -9.94 11.12
C LEU A 55 5.70 -11.35 11.63
N SER A 56 6.73 -12.21 11.74
CA SER A 56 6.57 -13.56 12.28
C SER A 56 6.10 -13.58 13.73
N LYS A 57 6.47 -12.57 14.53
CA LYS A 57 6.13 -12.46 15.96
C LYS A 57 4.87 -11.64 16.21
N ALA A 58 4.31 -10.99 15.18
CA ALA A 58 3.18 -10.10 15.31
C ALA A 58 1.91 -10.85 15.77
N LYS A 59 1.19 -10.25 16.70
CA LYS A 59 -0.12 -10.75 17.14
C LYS A 59 -1.25 -10.19 16.27
N PHE A 60 -1.11 -8.95 15.84
CA PHE A 60 -2.08 -8.28 14.98
C PHE A 60 -1.38 -7.53 13.83
N PRO A 61 -0.74 -8.27 12.89
CA PRO A 61 -0.15 -7.64 11.71
C PRO A 61 -1.24 -7.06 10.81
N VAL A 62 -0.99 -5.88 10.24
CA VAL A 62 -1.85 -5.24 9.23
C VAL A 62 -0.99 -4.86 8.04
N ILE A 63 -1.49 -5.08 6.83
CA ILE A 63 -0.84 -4.63 5.60
C ILE A 63 -1.55 -3.38 5.10
N LEU A 64 -0.81 -2.32 4.86
CA LEU A 64 -1.28 -1.13 4.14
C LEU A 64 -0.69 -1.13 2.74
N SER A 65 -1.51 -1.49 1.76
CA SER A 65 -1.14 -1.62 0.36
C SER A 65 -1.32 -0.29 -0.38
N GLY A 66 -0.32 0.13 -1.14
CA GLY A 66 -0.33 1.40 -1.86
C GLY A 66 0.01 1.29 -3.35
N ALA A 67 0.23 2.44 -4.00
CA ALA A 67 0.56 2.56 -5.43
C ALA A 67 1.71 1.65 -5.89
N GLY A 68 2.73 1.50 -5.05
CA GLY A 68 3.89 0.68 -5.38
C GLY A 68 3.55 -0.80 -5.57
N VAL A 69 2.47 -1.30 -4.97
CA VAL A 69 1.99 -2.68 -5.19
C VAL A 69 1.42 -2.83 -6.59
N VAL A 70 0.64 -1.84 -7.06
CA VAL A 70 0.08 -1.83 -8.42
C VAL A 70 1.18 -1.64 -9.46
N ILE A 71 1.99 -0.59 -9.31
CA ILE A 71 3.06 -0.24 -10.26
C ILE A 71 4.13 -1.34 -10.31
N GLY A 72 4.41 -1.97 -9.18
CA GLY A 72 5.37 -3.08 -9.06
C GLY A 72 4.83 -4.42 -9.55
N GLY A 73 3.51 -4.54 -9.77
CA GLY A 73 2.86 -5.81 -10.08
C GLY A 73 2.95 -6.81 -8.92
N ALA A 74 2.81 -6.31 -7.68
CA ALA A 74 3.02 -7.06 -6.43
C ALA A 74 1.71 -7.54 -5.77
N ILE A 75 0.59 -7.52 -6.50
CA ILE A 75 -0.74 -7.84 -5.94
C ILE A 75 -0.76 -9.28 -5.41
N GLU A 76 -0.22 -10.25 -6.16
CA GLU A 76 -0.19 -11.65 -5.77
C GLU A 76 0.74 -11.89 -4.56
N GLU A 77 1.89 -11.23 -4.50
CA GLU A 77 2.80 -11.32 -3.37
C GLU A 77 2.18 -10.69 -2.10
N CYS A 78 1.49 -9.58 -2.26
CA CYS A 78 0.73 -8.94 -1.17
C CYS A 78 -0.37 -9.87 -0.64
N LYS A 79 -1.09 -10.55 -1.54
CA LYS A 79 -2.11 -11.55 -1.20
C LYS A 79 -1.52 -12.72 -0.44
N LYS A 80 -0.44 -13.31 -0.92
CA LYS A 80 0.26 -14.41 -0.23
C LYS A 80 0.75 -14.00 1.17
N LEU A 81 1.27 -12.78 1.31
CA LEU A 81 1.65 -12.23 2.63
C LEU A 81 0.44 -12.11 3.56
N ALA A 82 -0.67 -11.55 3.06
CA ALA A 82 -1.89 -11.41 3.84
C ALA A 82 -2.43 -12.76 4.30
N GLU A 83 -2.49 -13.75 3.41
CA GLU A 83 -2.94 -15.11 3.69
C GLU A 83 -2.01 -15.84 4.68
N LYS A 84 -0.69 -15.70 4.50
CA LYS A 84 0.30 -16.33 5.39
C LYS A 84 0.22 -15.79 6.80
N LEU A 85 -0.03 -14.48 6.94
CA LEU A 85 -0.10 -13.79 8.23
C LEU A 85 -1.52 -13.73 8.80
N ASP A 86 -2.55 -14.12 8.04
CA ASP A 86 -3.96 -13.80 8.32
C ASP A 86 -4.16 -12.31 8.64
N ALA A 87 -3.45 -11.46 7.91
CA ALA A 87 -3.41 -10.02 8.13
C ALA A 87 -4.51 -9.30 7.33
N PRO A 88 -5.31 -8.41 7.93
CA PRO A 88 -6.21 -7.56 7.16
C PRO A 88 -5.41 -6.60 6.29
N VAL A 89 -5.92 -6.34 5.08
CA VAL A 89 -5.29 -5.46 4.11
C VAL A 89 -6.12 -4.19 3.97
N CYS A 90 -5.52 -3.07 4.37
CA CYS A 90 -6.03 -1.74 4.09
C CYS A 90 -5.42 -1.22 2.79
N ASN A 91 -6.18 -0.45 2.02
CA ASN A 91 -5.69 0.20 0.81
C ASN A 91 -5.33 1.66 1.08
N GLY A 92 -4.34 2.19 0.37
CA GLY A 92 -4.14 3.63 0.28
C GLY A 92 -5.33 4.30 -0.42
N TYR A 93 -5.65 5.53 -0.04
CA TYR A 93 -6.86 6.27 -0.44
C TYR A 93 -7.22 6.22 -1.94
N GLN A 94 -6.23 6.18 -2.85
CA GLN A 94 -6.45 6.18 -4.30
C GLN A 94 -6.11 4.85 -4.98
N HIS A 95 -5.87 3.79 -4.20
CA HIS A 95 -5.35 2.53 -4.72
C HIS A 95 -6.17 1.33 -4.25
N ASN A 96 -7.49 1.39 -4.52
CA ASN A 96 -8.39 0.27 -4.24
C ASN A 96 -8.08 -0.97 -5.10
N ASP A 97 -7.34 -0.78 -6.19
CA ASP A 97 -6.81 -1.78 -7.10
C ASP A 97 -5.57 -2.52 -6.58
N SER A 98 -5.00 -2.07 -5.45
CA SER A 98 -3.77 -2.67 -4.89
C SER A 98 -4.00 -4.01 -4.15
N PHE A 99 -5.26 -4.38 -3.93
CA PHE A 99 -5.64 -5.66 -3.35
C PHE A 99 -7.06 -6.05 -3.78
N PRO A 100 -7.33 -7.34 -4.05
CA PRO A 100 -8.67 -7.77 -4.48
C PRO A 100 -9.75 -7.46 -3.43
N GLY A 101 -10.71 -6.60 -3.74
CA GLY A 101 -11.75 -6.14 -2.81
C GLY A 101 -12.69 -7.26 -2.32
N SER A 102 -12.88 -8.32 -3.13
CA SER A 102 -13.66 -9.50 -2.76
C SER A 102 -12.95 -10.44 -1.78
N HIS A 103 -11.66 -10.27 -1.56
CA HIS A 103 -10.89 -11.13 -0.66
C HIS A 103 -11.37 -10.99 0.80
N PRO A 104 -11.46 -12.09 1.58
CA PRO A 104 -11.89 -12.03 2.99
C PRO A 104 -11.09 -11.07 3.86
N LEU A 105 -9.80 -10.94 3.60
CA LEU A 105 -8.88 -10.04 4.33
C LEU A 105 -8.89 -8.60 3.81
N ALA A 106 -9.59 -8.28 2.70
CA ALA A 106 -9.74 -6.91 2.24
C ALA A 106 -10.68 -6.14 3.18
N VAL A 107 -10.22 -5.02 3.73
CA VAL A 107 -11.01 -4.21 4.68
C VAL A 107 -11.27 -2.79 4.19
N GLY A 108 -10.75 -2.46 3.00
CA GLY A 108 -11.03 -1.19 2.30
C GLY A 108 -9.99 -0.11 2.54
N PRO A 109 -10.21 1.08 1.98
CA PRO A 109 -9.25 2.17 2.02
C PRO A 109 -9.20 2.87 3.36
N LEU A 110 -8.04 3.45 3.67
CA LEU A 110 -7.84 4.43 4.75
C LEU A 110 -7.99 5.86 4.21
N GLY A 111 -8.06 6.82 5.12
CA GLY A 111 -8.08 8.24 4.81
C GLY A 111 -9.48 8.83 4.76
N TYR A 112 -9.57 10.05 4.29
CA TYR A 112 -10.83 10.77 4.15
C TYR A 112 -11.81 9.97 3.27
N ASN A 113 -13.02 9.75 3.70
CA ASN A 113 -14.01 8.87 3.05
C ASN A 113 -13.56 7.39 2.92
N GLY A 114 -12.65 6.95 3.79
CA GLY A 114 -12.22 5.56 3.81
C GLY A 114 -13.20 4.61 4.51
N SER A 115 -12.81 3.36 4.63
CA SER A 115 -13.56 2.32 5.34
C SER A 115 -13.41 2.46 6.85
N LYS A 116 -14.53 2.55 7.58
CA LYS A 116 -14.52 2.52 9.04
C LYS A 116 -13.93 1.22 9.56
N ALA A 117 -14.20 0.09 8.91
CA ALA A 117 -13.62 -1.19 9.25
C ALA A 117 -12.09 -1.19 9.13
N ALA A 118 -11.53 -0.59 8.05
CA ALA A 118 -10.09 -0.46 7.91
C ALA A 118 -9.47 0.37 9.04
N MET A 119 -10.11 1.48 9.41
CA MET A 119 -9.65 2.36 10.49
C MET A 119 -9.68 1.65 11.86
N GLU A 120 -10.75 0.95 12.17
CA GLU A 120 -10.87 0.19 13.41
C GLU A 120 -9.85 -0.95 13.51
N LEU A 121 -9.59 -1.66 12.42
CA LEU A 121 -8.64 -2.78 12.40
C LEU A 121 -7.19 -2.31 12.46
N ILE A 122 -6.80 -1.30 11.70
CA ILE A 122 -5.42 -0.79 11.76
C ILE A 122 -5.09 -0.20 13.13
N SER A 123 -6.09 0.37 13.85
CA SER A 123 -5.87 0.90 15.19
C SER A 123 -5.45 -0.16 16.22
N LYS A 124 -5.70 -1.44 15.94
CA LYS A 124 -5.32 -2.59 16.77
C LYS A 124 -3.97 -3.19 16.40
N ALA A 125 -3.35 -2.71 15.32
CA ALA A 125 -2.10 -3.28 14.85
C ALA A 125 -0.96 -3.14 15.86
N ASP A 126 -0.21 -4.21 16.06
CA ASP A 126 1.10 -4.19 16.70
C ASP A 126 2.24 -4.06 15.69
N VAL A 127 2.01 -4.53 14.44
CA VAL A 127 2.92 -4.36 13.31
C VAL A 127 2.13 -3.92 12.08
N VAL A 128 2.58 -2.84 11.43
CA VAL A 128 2.04 -2.40 10.13
C VAL A 128 3.11 -2.57 9.05
N LEU A 129 2.80 -3.36 8.04
CA LEU A 129 3.57 -3.43 6.80
C LEU A 129 2.98 -2.44 5.79
N ALA A 130 3.60 -1.28 5.66
CA ALA A 130 3.27 -0.27 4.66
C ALA A 130 3.99 -0.61 3.35
N LEU A 131 3.33 -1.39 2.49
CA LEU A 131 3.91 -1.95 1.25
C LEU A 131 3.64 -1.03 0.06
N GLY A 132 4.69 -0.47 -0.51
CA GLY A 132 4.60 0.39 -1.69
C GLY A 132 3.77 1.66 -1.47
N THR A 133 3.83 2.23 -0.27
CA THR A 133 3.10 3.45 0.08
C THR A 133 4.00 4.46 0.78
N ARG A 134 3.91 5.71 0.34
CA ARG A 134 4.61 6.84 0.96
C ARG A 134 3.98 7.34 2.25
N LEU A 135 2.92 6.68 2.74
CA LEU A 135 2.16 7.10 3.92
C LEU A 135 1.69 8.55 3.84
N ASN A 136 1.18 8.96 2.68
CA ASN A 136 0.70 10.33 2.45
C ASN A 136 -0.21 10.76 3.61
N PRO A 137 -0.04 11.98 4.18
CA PRO A 137 -0.90 12.49 5.24
C PRO A 137 -2.40 12.40 4.91
N PHE A 138 -2.78 12.69 3.65
CA PHE A 138 -4.17 12.59 3.21
C PHE A 138 -4.72 11.17 3.28
N SER A 139 -3.90 10.15 2.95
CA SER A 139 -4.28 8.73 3.05
C SER A 139 -4.32 8.21 4.49
N THR A 140 -3.90 9.01 5.46
CA THR A 140 -3.89 8.65 6.89
C THR A 140 -4.63 9.66 7.75
N LEU A 141 -5.48 10.52 7.15
CA LEU A 141 -6.34 11.45 7.89
C LEU A 141 -7.36 10.66 8.73
N PRO A 142 -7.63 11.11 9.96
CA PRO A 142 -8.71 10.59 10.77
C PRO A 142 -10.05 10.70 10.03
N GLY A 143 -10.90 9.68 10.20
CA GLY A 143 -12.26 9.65 9.67
C GLY A 143 -13.24 9.16 10.74
N TYR A 144 -14.49 9.54 10.62
CA TYR A 144 -15.57 9.15 11.55
C TYR A 144 -15.26 9.47 13.04
N GLY A 145 -14.46 10.49 13.31
CA GLY A 145 -14.01 10.82 14.66
C GLY A 145 -12.98 9.83 15.26
N ILE A 146 -12.44 8.91 14.47
CA ILE A 146 -11.50 7.89 14.92
C ILE A 146 -10.07 8.35 14.65
N ASP A 147 -9.26 8.55 15.72
CA ASP A 147 -7.80 8.65 15.61
C ASP A 147 -7.21 7.23 15.50
N TYR A 148 -7.25 6.69 14.30
CA TYR A 148 -6.98 5.27 14.05
C TYR A 148 -5.51 4.92 13.87
N TRP A 149 -4.61 5.89 13.71
CA TRP A 149 -3.21 5.55 13.47
C TRP A 149 -2.58 4.90 14.72
N PRO A 150 -2.04 3.67 14.62
CA PRO A 150 -1.58 2.94 15.79
C PRO A 150 -0.28 3.55 16.34
N LYS A 151 -0.37 4.25 17.49
CA LYS A 151 0.74 5.01 18.07
C LYS A 151 1.89 4.12 18.57
N ASN A 152 1.59 2.90 18.98
CA ASN A 152 2.55 1.95 19.55
C ASN A 152 2.95 0.83 18.58
N ALA A 153 2.44 0.83 17.36
CA ALA A 153 2.77 -0.20 16.39
C ALA A 153 4.19 -0.03 15.83
N THR A 154 4.80 -1.15 15.54
CA THR A 154 6.03 -1.20 14.75
C THR A 154 5.67 -0.97 13.27
N ILE A 155 6.20 0.07 12.67
CA ILE A 155 5.97 0.39 11.26
C ILE A 155 7.13 -0.09 10.41
N ILE A 156 6.82 -0.94 9.42
CA ILE A 156 7.74 -1.37 8.37
C ILE A 156 7.28 -0.67 7.09
N GLN A 157 8.10 0.18 6.52
CA GLN A 157 7.75 0.91 5.29
C GLN A 157 8.64 0.47 4.12
N VAL A 158 7.99 0.14 3.01
CA VAL A 158 8.62 -0.24 1.73
C VAL A 158 8.29 0.83 0.70
N ASP A 159 9.29 1.49 0.18
CA ASP A 159 9.17 2.45 -0.94
C ASP A 159 10.42 2.37 -1.82
N MET A 160 10.28 2.61 -3.13
CA MET A 160 11.43 2.68 -4.03
C MET A 160 12.23 3.97 -3.88
N ASN A 161 11.61 5.02 -3.34
CA ASN A 161 12.27 6.29 -3.10
C ASN A 161 12.67 6.40 -1.62
N PRO A 162 13.98 6.39 -1.29
CA PRO A 162 14.45 6.48 0.08
C PRO A 162 14.02 7.76 0.80
N ASP A 163 13.84 8.88 0.09
CA ASP A 163 13.43 10.16 0.67
C ASP A 163 12.00 10.15 1.22
N ARG A 164 11.21 9.13 0.88
CA ARG A 164 9.83 8.97 1.35
C ARG A 164 9.70 8.08 2.58
N ILE A 165 10.75 7.33 2.88
CA ILE A 165 10.77 6.44 4.04
C ILE A 165 10.93 7.28 5.31
N GLY A 166 9.95 7.17 6.22
CA GLY A 166 9.95 7.91 7.48
C GLY A 166 9.57 9.39 7.37
N LEU A 167 9.20 9.88 6.17
CA LEU A 167 8.91 11.30 5.95
C LEU A 167 7.68 11.80 6.74
N THR A 168 6.63 11.01 6.82
CA THR A 168 5.34 11.43 7.40
C THR A 168 4.98 10.71 8.70
N LYS A 169 5.50 9.54 8.90
CA LYS A 169 5.25 8.71 10.09
C LYS A 169 6.57 8.15 10.60
N LYS A 170 6.65 7.95 11.94
CA LYS A 170 7.81 7.28 12.52
C LYS A 170 7.87 5.83 12.03
N VAL A 171 8.99 5.44 11.43
CA VAL A 171 9.22 4.11 10.86
C VAL A 171 10.28 3.38 11.68
N THR A 172 10.05 2.10 11.95
CA THR A 172 10.99 1.25 12.69
C THR A 172 11.94 0.53 11.74
N VAL A 173 11.42 0.07 10.60
CA VAL A 173 12.21 -0.58 9.53
C VAL A 173 11.85 0.06 8.20
N GLY A 174 12.79 0.76 7.60
CA GLY A 174 12.69 1.28 6.24
C GLY A 174 13.35 0.34 5.25
N ILE A 175 12.65 0.01 4.16
CA ILE A 175 13.17 -0.84 3.08
C ILE A 175 13.06 -0.07 1.77
N CYS A 176 14.21 0.34 1.23
CA CYS A 176 14.26 0.95 -0.09
C CYS A 176 14.28 -0.17 -1.14
N GLY A 177 13.15 -0.40 -1.81
CA GLY A 177 13.05 -1.49 -2.78
C GLY A 177 11.71 -1.58 -3.47
N ASP A 178 11.66 -2.40 -4.52
CA ASP A 178 10.45 -2.72 -5.27
C ASP A 178 9.50 -3.56 -4.41
N ALA A 179 8.23 -3.21 -4.40
CA ALA A 179 7.23 -3.86 -3.55
C ALA A 179 7.11 -5.36 -3.80
N LYS A 180 7.24 -5.81 -5.07
CA LYS A 180 7.16 -7.23 -5.43
C LYS A 180 8.36 -8.00 -4.91
N GLN A 181 9.57 -7.49 -5.18
CA GLN A 181 10.80 -8.14 -4.75
C GLN A 181 10.90 -8.22 -3.23
N VAL A 182 10.55 -7.12 -2.55
CA VAL A 182 10.54 -7.06 -1.08
C VAL A 182 9.50 -8.01 -0.49
N ALA A 183 8.28 -8.01 -1.02
CA ALA A 183 7.22 -8.89 -0.55
C ALA A 183 7.60 -10.38 -0.69
N GLN A 184 8.19 -10.76 -1.84
CA GLN A 184 8.67 -12.13 -2.06
C GLN A 184 9.77 -12.50 -1.07
N GLN A 185 10.77 -11.64 -0.87
CA GLN A 185 11.87 -11.91 0.07
C GLN A 185 11.38 -12.01 1.52
N ILE A 186 10.39 -11.19 1.90
CA ILE A 186 9.76 -11.32 3.23
C ILE A 186 9.06 -12.68 3.34
N LEU A 187 8.26 -13.08 2.33
CA LEU A 187 7.58 -14.38 2.30
C LEU A 187 8.54 -15.54 2.49
N ASP A 188 9.66 -15.52 1.77
CA ASP A 188 10.68 -16.58 1.79
C ASP A 188 11.36 -16.71 3.18
N LYS A 189 11.34 -15.63 3.98
CA LYS A 189 11.97 -15.57 5.30
C LYS A 189 10.99 -15.63 6.48
N LEU A 190 9.67 -15.62 6.23
CA LEU A 190 8.69 -15.79 7.30
C LEU A 190 8.84 -17.17 7.92
N SER A 191 8.76 -17.25 9.25
CA SER A 191 8.74 -18.53 9.95
C SER A 191 7.51 -19.36 9.58
N SER A 192 7.61 -20.68 9.76
CA SER A 192 6.50 -21.61 9.45
C SER A 192 5.24 -21.30 10.24
N ASP A 193 5.39 -20.81 11.46
CA ASP A 193 4.36 -20.45 12.42
C ASP A 193 3.93 -18.96 12.35
N ALA A 194 4.47 -18.18 11.39
CA ALA A 194 4.09 -16.80 11.19
C ALA A 194 2.57 -16.69 10.99
N GLY A 195 1.95 -15.70 11.65
CA GLY A 195 0.50 -15.48 11.63
C GLY A 195 -0.30 -16.35 12.61
N ASN A 196 0.31 -17.33 13.28
CA ASN A 196 -0.42 -18.19 14.23
C ASN A 196 -0.77 -17.48 15.55
N SER A 197 0.08 -16.54 15.98
CA SER A 197 -0.18 -15.79 17.22
C SER A 197 -1.44 -14.93 17.10
N GLY A 198 -2.41 -15.12 17.98
CA GLY A 198 -3.68 -14.38 17.99
C GLY A 198 -4.58 -14.62 16.76
N ARG A 199 -4.35 -15.70 16.00
CA ARG A 199 -5.02 -15.98 14.72
C ARG A 199 -6.53 -15.99 14.80
N ASP A 200 -7.10 -16.75 15.73
CA ASP A 200 -8.54 -16.93 15.80
C ASP A 200 -9.25 -15.65 16.27
N GLU A 201 -8.68 -14.97 17.26
CA GLU A 201 -9.18 -13.68 17.72
C GLU A 201 -9.12 -12.63 16.60
N ARG A 202 -8.04 -12.61 15.85
CA ARG A 202 -7.85 -11.70 14.70
C ARG A 202 -8.86 -11.97 13.59
N LYS A 203 -9.05 -13.25 13.18
CA LYS A 203 -10.04 -13.64 12.18
C LYS A 203 -11.45 -13.25 12.60
N ASN A 204 -11.82 -13.54 13.83
CA ASN A 204 -13.13 -13.19 14.36
C ASN A 204 -13.35 -11.67 14.38
N LEU A 205 -12.33 -10.91 14.77
CA LEU A 205 -12.41 -9.45 14.79
C LEU A 205 -12.54 -8.89 13.38
N ILE A 206 -11.74 -9.36 12.41
CA ILE A 206 -11.82 -8.95 11.01
C ILE A 206 -13.23 -9.20 10.47
N HIS A 207 -13.75 -10.41 10.65
CA HIS A 207 -15.08 -10.78 10.17
C HIS A 207 -16.17 -9.90 10.81
N LYS A 208 -16.16 -9.74 12.12
CA LYS A 208 -17.14 -8.93 12.86
C LYS A 208 -17.12 -7.47 12.40
N THR A 209 -15.94 -6.88 12.33
CA THR A 209 -15.78 -5.45 11.98
C THR A 209 -16.19 -5.20 10.52
N LYS A 210 -15.78 -6.09 9.61
CA LYS A 210 -16.14 -6.00 8.19
C LYS A 210 -17.65 -6.17 7.98
N SER A 211 -18.27 -7.15 8.63
CA SER A 211 -19.71 -7.38 8.53
C SER A 211 -20.53 -6.19 9.06
N ALA A 212 -20.14 -5.62 10.19
CA ALA A 212 -20.80 -4.43 10.74
C ALA A 212 -20.70 -3.22 9.79
N TRP A 213 -19.54 -3.02 9.15
CA TRP A 213 -19.38 -1.96 8.17
C TRP A 213 -20.21 -2.16 6.91
N LEU A 214 -20.26 -3.38 6.38
CA LEU A 214 -21.09 -3.72 5.22
C LEU A 214 -22.59 -3.53 5.51
N GLN A 215 -23.06 -3.87 6.72
CA GLN A 215 -24.43 -3.59 7.15
C GLN A 215 -24.73 -2.09 7.21
N THR A 216 -23.77 -1.28 7.69
CA THR A 216 -23.91 0.19 7.69
C THR A 216 -24.05 0.72 6.27
N LEU A 217 -23.23 0.25 5.33
CA LEU A 217 -23.30 0.68 3.92
C LEU A 217 -24.63 0.25 3.27
N ALA A 218 -25.07 -0.98 3.50
CA ALA A 218 -26.36 -1.45 2.98
C ALA A 218 -27.56 -0.65 3.53
N GLY A 219 -27.45 -0.12 4.75
CA GLY A 219 -28.47 0.77 5.31
C GLY A 219 -28.56 2.12 4.60
N LEU A 220 -27.45 2.64 4.08
CA LEU A 220 -27.41 3.89 3.34
C LEU A 220 -28.06 3.78 1.96
N ASP A 221 -27.96 2.64 1.30
CA ASP A 221 -28.60 2.40 -0.01
C ASP A 221 -30.13 2.46 0.03
N HIS A 222 -30.73 2.29 1.21
CA HIS A 222 -32.19 2.37 1.39
C HIS A 222 -32.72 3.79 1.70
N GLU A 223 -31.86 4.72 2.11
CA GLU A 223 -32.24 6.11 2.40
C GLU A 223 -32.35 6.96 1.13
N GLU A 224 -31.69 6.58 0.02
CA GLU A 224 -31.73 7.31 -1.25
C GLU A 224 -32.98 7.01 -2.08
N ASP A 225 -33.74 5.95 -1.77
CA ASP A 225 -34.95 5.55 -2.50
C ASP A 225 -36.25 6.17 -1.95
N ASP A 226 -36.20 7.12 -1.00
CA ASP A 226 -37.40 7.85 -0.53
C ASP A 226 -37.57 9.16 -1.31
N PRO A 227 -38.45 9.20 -2.34
CA PRO A 227 -38.68 10.41 -3.15
C PRO A 227 -39.50 11.49 -2.43
N GLY A 228 -39.63 11.45 -1.13
CA GLY A 228 -40.55 12.25 -0.31
C GLY A 228 -39.90 13.24 0.65
N THR A 229 -38.58 13.48 0.62
CA THR A 229 -37.92 14.50 1.46
C THR A 229 -37.20 15.55 0.65
#